data_4756dfd135bb871839d3801817af3782
#
_entry.id   4756dfd135bb871839d3801817af3782
#
_cell.length_a   1.000
_cell.length_b   1.000
_cell.length_c   1.000
_cell.angle_alpha   90.00
_cell.angle_beta   90.00
_cell.angle_gamma   90.00
#
_symmetry.space_group_name_H-M   'P 1'
#
loop_
_entity.id
_entity.type
_entity.pdbx_description
1 polymer ?
#
loop_
_entity_poly.entity_id
_entity_poly.type
_entity_poly.pdbx_seq_one_letter_code
_entity_poly.pdbx_strand_id
1 'polypeptide(L)' 'MKAFYYEIEPYHIQACGMRLTVVPMEDGVYRICHREKVLANLYPEITAAGICWNGFGQLPLWLVEEIGKQIYACEV' A
#
# COMPACT_ATOMS: atom_id res chain seq x y z
N MET A 1 -15.39 -18.36 15.24
CA MET A 1 -14.67 -17.57 15.85
C MET A 1 -13.66 -16.91 15.06
N LYS A 2 -13.40 -15.76 15.31
CA LYS A 2 -12.62 -15.02 14.49
C LYS A 2 -11.38 -14.72 15.12
N ALA A 3 -10.95 -15.49 15.95
CA ALA A 3 -9.79 -15.19 16.67
C ALA A 3 -8.56 -15.13 15.84
N PHE A 4 -8.58 -15.76 14.72
CA PHE A 4 -7.41 -15.82 13.96
C PHE A 4 -7.33 -14.95 12.81
N TYR A 5 -8.29 -14.05 12.60
CA TYR A 5 -8.14 -13.24 11.53
C TYR A 5 -8.32 -11.86 11.84
N TYR A 6 -7.62 -10.97 11.18
CA TYR A 6 -7.75 -9.59 11.36
C TYR A 6 -8.53 -9.05 10.23
N GLU A 7 -9.50 -8.24 10.51
CA GLU A 7 -10.17 -7.56 9.49
C GLU A 7 -9.41 -6.30 9.31
N ILE A 8 -8.54 -6.26 8.37
CA ILE A 8 -7.76 -5.07 8.13
C ILE A 8 -8.58 -4.17 7.24
N GLU A 9 -9.02 -3.08 7.79
CA GLU A 9 -9.88 -2.17 7.07
C GLU A 9 -9.09 -1.21 6.22
N PRO A 10 -9.68 -0.74 5.14
CA PRO A 10 -9.02 0.28 4.33
C PRO A 10 -8.75 1.53 5.14
N TYR A 11 -7.69 2.22 4.79
CA TYR A 11 -7.36 3.46 5.47
C TYR A 11 -6.83 4.44 4.44
N HIS A 12 -6.64 5.69 4.85
CA HIS A 12 -6.22 6.74 3.95
C HIS A 12 -4.81 7.19 4.24
N ILE A 13 -4.11 7.57 3.18
CA ILE A 13 -2.79 8.15 3.30
C ILE A 13 -2.73 9.38 2.41
N GLN A 14 -1.68 10.17 2.61
CA GLN A 14 -1.44 11.33 1.78
C GLN A 14 -0.13 11.11 1.05
N ALA A 15 -0.13 11.29 -0.26
CA ALA A 15 1.09 11.18 -1.04
C ALA A 15 1.00 12.17 -2.18
N CYS A 16 2.00 13.02 -2.30
CA CYS A 16 2.09 14.01 -3.36
C CYS A 16 0.82 14.85 -3.50
N GLY A 17 0.30 15.27 -2.36
CA GLY A 17 -0.89 16.11 -2.37
C GLY A 17 -2.19 15.39 -2.64
N MET A 18 -2.16 14.07 -2.74
CA MET A 18 -3.37 13.30 -3.01
C MET A 18 -3.73 12.49 -1.79
N ARG A 19 -5.02 12.37 -1.55
CA ARG A 19 -5.50 11.49 -0.51
C ARG A 19 -5.87 10.17 -1.16
N LEU A 20 -5.17 9.13 -0.79
CA LEU A 20 -5.35 7.82 -1.39
C LEU A 20 -5.92 6.86 -0.38
N THR A 21 -6.65 5.87 -0.86
CA THR A 21 -7.18 4.81 -0.02
C THR A 21 -6.33 3.57 -0.22
N VAL A 22 -5.90 2.99 0.89
CA VAL A 22 -5.11 1.76 0.88
C VAL A 22 -6.01 0.63 1.34
N VAL A 23 -6.13 -0.39 0.51
CA VAL A 23 -6.93 -1.57 0.84
C VAL A 23 -5.98 -2.74 0.99
N PRO A 24 -5.68 -3.16 2.23
CA PRO A 24 -4.80 -4.31 2.41
C PRO A 24 -5.48 -5.59 1.93
N MET A 25 -4.73 -6.38 1.21
CA MET A 25 -5.24 -7.63 0.67
C MET A 25 -4.59 -8.79 1.40
N GLU A 26 -5.14 -9.97 1.22
CA GLU A 26 -4.71 -11.10 2.02
C GLU A 26 -3.31 -11.58 1.76
N ASP A 27 -2.82 -11.40 0.57
CA ASP A 27 -1.56 -11.99 0.19
C ASP A 27 -0.39 -11.02 0.28
N GLY A 28 -0.53 -9.99 1.10
CA GLY A 28 0.57 -9.05 1.28
C GLY A 28 0.60 -7.96 0.25
N VAL A 29 -0.46 -7.84 -0.53
CA VAL A 29 -0.57 -6.81 -1.55
C VAL A 29 -1.45 -5.69 -1.01
N TYR A 30 -1.12 -4.47 -1.37
CA TYR A 30 -1.90 -3.31 -0.95
C TYR A 30 -2.46 -2.64 -2.19
N ARG A 31 -3.78 -2.58 -2.28
CA ARG A 31 -4.43 -1.95 -3.41
C ARG A 31 -4.56 -0.46 -3.14
N ILE A 32 -4.13 0.34 -4.08
CA ILE A 32 -4.14 1.80 -3.92
C ILE A 32 -5.24 2.35 -4.80
N CYS A 33 -6.14 3.09 -4.18
CA CYS A 33 -7.28 3.67 -4.88
C CYS A 33 -7.30 5.18 -4.71
N HIS A 34 -7.81 5.85 -5.74
CA HIS A 34 -8.03 7.27 -5.69
C HIS A 34 -9.42 7.54 -6.25
N ARG A 35 -10.32 8.03 -5.39
CA ARG A 35 -11.70 8.32 -5.80
C ARG A 35 -12.35 7.12 -6.45
N GLU A 36 -12.27 5.98 -5.76
CA GLU A 36 -12.92 4.76 -6.21
C GLU A 36 -12.30 4.13 -7.45
N LYS A 37 -11.15 4.63 -7.89
CA LYS A 37 -10.48 4.09 -9.02
C LYS A 37 -9.22 3.40 -8.55
N VAL A 38 -9.00 2.16 -8.97
CA VAL A 38 -7.79 1.46 -8.59
C VAL A 38 -6.64 2.00 -9.41
N LEU A 39 -5.61 2.49 -8.74
CA LEU A 39 -4.44 3.00 -9.40
C LEU A 39 -3.36 1.94 -9.55
N ALA A 40 -3.17 1.13 -8.55
CA ALA A 40 -2.07 0.17 -8.56
C ALA A 40 -2.24 -0.82 -7.42
N ASN A 41 -1.50 -1.91 -7.50
CA ASN A 41 -1.38 -2.84 -6.39
C ASN A 41 0.09 -2.89 -6.04
N LEU A 42 0.41 -2.65 -4.78
CA LEU A 42 1.79 -2.56 -4.33
C LEU A 42 2.10 -3.66 -3.34
N TYR A 43 3.35 -4.05 -3.30
CA TYR A 43 3.76 -5.05 -2.32
C TYR A 43 5.20 -4.75 -1.89
N PRO A 44 5.54 -5.04 -0.63
CA PRO A 44 6.89 -4.81 -0.13
C PRO A 44 7.76 -6.02 -0.43
N GLU A 45 9.04 -5.75 -0.64
CA GLU A 45 10.02 -6.79 -0.83
C GLU A 45 11.15 -6.53 0.12
N ILE A 46 11.58 -7.54 0.86
CA ILE A 46 12.68 -7.37 1.79
C ILE A 46 13.96 -7.72 1.08
N THR A 47 14.87 -6.75 1.05
CA THR A 47 16.15 -6.95 0.38
C THR A 47 17.27 -6.69 1.37
N ALA A 48 18.49 -6.89 0.93
CA ALA A 48 19.64 -6.61 1.77
C ALA A 48 19.72 -5.13 2.15
N ALA A 49 19.16 -4.27 1.33
CA ALA A 49 19.18 -2.85 1.62
C ALA A 49 17.96 -2.38 2.42
N GLY A 50 17.06 -3.28 2.77
CA GLY A 50 15.87 -2.93 3.52
C GLY A 50 14.62 -3.27 2.73
N ILE A 51 13.54 -2.55 2.99
CA ILE A 51 12.27 -2.79 2.33
C ILE A 51 12.17 -1.94 1.08
N CYS A 52 11.90 -2.60 -0.03
CA CYS A 52 11.65 -1.92 -1.28
C CYS A 52 10.20 -2.17 -1.68
N TRP A 53 9.59 -1.22 -2.32
CA TRP A 53 8.22 -1.37 -2.75
C TRP A 53 8.14 -1.55 -4.25
N ASN A 54 7.35 -2.51 -4.67
CA ASN A 54 7.11 -2.78 -6.07
C ASN A 54 5.63 -2.71 -6.32
N GLY A 55 5.23 -2.65 -7.56
CA GLY A 55 3.82 -2.55 -7.84
C GLY A 55 3.46 -2.87 -9.25
N PHE A 56 2.18 -3.17 -9.44
CA PHE A 56 1.59 -3.36 -10.74
C PHE A 56 0.68 -2.18 -10.97
N GLY A 57 0.83 -1.53 -12.09
CA GLY A 57 0.03 -0.36 -12.40
C GLY A 57 0.88 0.62 -13.16
N GLN A 58 0.37 1.83 -13.31
CA GLN A 58 1.06 2.82 -14.12
C GLN A 58 1.67 3.93 -13.30
N LEU A 59 1.97 3.67 -12.06
CA LEU A 59 2.59 4.68 -11.22
C LEU A 59 4.09 4.65 -11.39
N PRO A 60 4.73 5.81 -11.41
CA PRO A 60 6.18 5.84 -11.48
C PRO A 60 6.79 5.32 -10.18
N LEU A 61 8.01 4.81 -10.28
CA LEU A 61 8.64 4.18 -9.15
C LEU A 61 8.77 5.11 -7.95
N TRP A 62 9.08 6.39 -8.18
CA TRP A 62 9.25 7.30 -7.06
C TRP A 62 7.94 7.47 -6.28
N LEU A 63 6.81 7.38 -6.96
CA LEU A 63 5.53 7.50 -6.28
C LEU A 63 5.20 6.20 -5.56
N VAL A 64 5.54 5.06 -6.14
CA VAL A 64 5.36 3.78 -5.48
C VAL A 64 6.15 3.76 -4.18
N GLU A 65 7.38 4.27 -4.19
CA GLU A 65 8.20 4.31 -2.99
C GLU A 65 7.62 5.26 -1.96
N GLU A 66 7.10 6.38 -2.40
CA GLU A 66 6.52 7.35 -1.47
C GLU A 66 5.27 6.77 -0.81
N ILE A 67 4.42 6.12 -1.59
CA ILE A 67 3.22 5.49 -1.06
C ILE A 67 3.61 4.39 -0.09
N GLY A 68 4.63 3.61 -0.45
CA GLY A 68 5.10 2.54 0.42
C GLY A 68 5.57 3.05 1.77
N LYS A 69 6.24 4.20 1.79
CA LYS A 69 6.66 4.79 3.05
C LYS A 69 5.46 5.14 3.92
N GLN A 70 4.40 5.65 3.31
CA GLN A 70 3.21 6.00 4.06
C GLN A 70 2.51 4.75 4.60
N ILE A 71 2.48 3.69 3.80
CA ILE A 71 1.90 2.43 4.26
C ILE A 71 2.68 1.91 5.45
N TYR A 72 4.00 1.93 5.35
CA TYR A 72 4.83 1.43 6.43
C TYR A 72 4.59 2.23 7.71
N ALA A 73 4.46 3.53 7.59
CA ALA A 73 4.22 4.38 8.76
C ALA A 73 2.86 4.08 9.41
N CYS A 74 1.87 3.66 8.62
CA CYS A 74 0.57 3.33 9.18
C CYS A 74 0.53 1.94 9.79
N GLU A 75 1.31 1.02 9.23
CA GLU A 75 1.25 -0.37 9.68
C GLU A 75 2.19 -0.65 10.85
N VAL A 76 3.14 0.19 11.09
CA VAL A 76 4.10 0.05 12.16
C VAL A 76 3.77 1.00 13.28
#